data_b9d5488ac43ea74939270b2bcf7ae619
#
_entry.id   b9d5488ac43ea74939270b2bcf7ae619
#
_cell.length_a   1.000
_cell.length_b   1.000
_cell.length_c   1.000
_cell.angle_alpha   90.00
_cell.angle_beta   90.00
_cell.angle_gamma   90.00
#
_symmetry.space_group_name_H-M   'P 1'
#
loop_
_entity.id
_entity.type
_entity.pdbx_description
1 polymer ?
#
loop_
_entity_poly.entity_id
_entity_poly.type
_entity_poly.pdbx_seq_one_letter_code
_entity_poly.pdbx_strand_id
1 'polypeptide(L)'
;MFAFSDLRLATYCPRKLYYTRQGDREPPDEVTEVRALAFRYPELLDASDAELRGLPIDLPPARYRDQLRRTREHTDRFDALCDPAERDAFLSGKACRGIAHKVLQGPPEPSLVSPGTPPKNGVWEPHAVWAVAAAKALAWEGEQPVARAFVEYPKVGVVRAVRMTGGRKAAFQRAKRTLEAIDGPPPRLRDSPKCESCEYASECGVKTRSLRSLLGL
;
A
#
# COMPACT_ATOMS: atom_id res chain seq x y z
N MET A 1 6.79 15.39 12.18
CA MET A 1 6.15 14.06 12.15
C MET A 1 5.55 13.87 10.76
N PHE A 2 5.82 12.72 10.10
CA PHE A 2 5.43 12.48 8.69
C PHE A 2 4.21 11.57 8.59
N ALA A 3 3.35 11.81 7.59
CA ALA A 3 2.26 10.89 7.30
C ALA A 3 2.79 9.56 6.71
N PHE A 4 2.13 8.44 7.01
CA PHE A 4 2.47 7.13 6.41
C PHE A 4 2.39 7.18 4.88
N SER A 5 1.38 7.88 4.34
CA SER A 5 1.21 8.10 2.90
C SER A 5 2.38 8.86 2.28
N ASP A 6 2.89 9.87 2.97
CA ASP A 6 4.02 10.66 2.50
C ASP A 6 5.31 9.83 2.41
N LEU A 7 5.59 9.02 3.44
CA LEU A 7 6.73 8.10 3.45
C LEU A 7 6.64 7.10 2.28
N ARG A 8 5.45 6.57 2.03
CA ARG A 8 5.17 5.70 0.88
C ARG A 8 5.41 6.42 -0.44
N LEU A 9 4.85 7.62 -0.60
CA LEU A 9 4.99 8.41 -1.83
C LEU A 9 6.43 8.90 -2.05
N ALA A 10 7.15 9.32 -1.01
CA ALA A 10 8.56 9.70 -1.09
C ALA A 10 9.44 8.54 -1.61
N THR A 11 9.10 7.31 -1.24
CA THR A 11 9.78 6.10 -1.73
C THR A 11 9.37 5.75 -3.16
N TYR A 12 8.11 6.02 -3.54
CA TYR A 12 7.62 5.77 -4.89
C TYR A 12 8.16 6.78 -5.89
N CYS A 13 7.96 8.07 -5.63
CA CYS A 13 8.44 9.21 -6.42
C CYS A 13 8.36 10.49 -5.58
N PRO A 14 9.51 11.08 -5.16
CA PRO A 14 9.50 12.33 -4.39
C PRO A 14 8.81 13.49 -5.10
N ARG A 15 8.92 13.56 -6.44
CA ARG A 15 8.28 14.61 -7.24
C ARG A 15 6.76 14.44 -7.27
N LYS A 16 6.24 13.21 -7.34
CA LYS A 16 4.79 12.95 -7.20
C LYS A 16 4.29 13.44 -5.84
N LEU A 17 5.02 13.15 -4.78
CA LEU A 17 4.67 13.63 -3.43
C LEU A 17 4.60 15.15 -3.37
N TYR A 18 5.59 15.85 -3.97
CA TYR A 18 5.61 17.30 -4.02
C TYR A 18 4.31 17.87 -4.63
N TYR A 19 3.86 17.34 -5.78
CA TYR A 19 2.61 17.78 -6.41
C TYR A 19 1.37 17.34 -5.61
N THR A 20 1.36 16.13 -5.05
CA THR A 20 0.23 15.66 -4.22
C THR A 20 -0.02 16.55 -3.01
N ARG A 21 1.02 17.13 -2.42
CA ARG A 21 0.90 18.05 -1.29
C ARG A 21 0.36 19.44 -1.67
N GLN A 22 0.33 19.78 -2.95
CA GLN A 22 -0.17 21.07 -3.44
C GLN A 22 -1.65 21.02 -3.85
N GLY A 23 -2.27 19.84 -3.89
CA GLY A 23 -3.65 19.66 -4.31
C GLY A 23 -4.46 18.84 -3.30
N ASP A 24 -5.73 19.19 -3.16
CA ASP A 24 -6.72 18.45 -2.40
C ASP A 24 -7.39 17.41 -3.32
N ARG A 25 -6.71 16.28 -3.55
CA ARG A 25 -7.32 15.18 -4.32
C ARG A 25 -7.85 14.12 -3.38
N GLU A 26 -9.13 13.88 -3.46
CA GLU A 26 -9.76 12.72 -2.82
C GLU A 26 -9.37 11.43 -3.54
N PRO A 27 -9.20 10.32 -2.79
CA PRO A 27 -8.97 9.02 -3.42
C PRO A 27 -10.19 8.65 -4.27
N PRO A 28 -10.00 8.02 -5.44
CA PRO A 28 -11.09 7.51 -6.26
C PRO A 28 -11.99 6.53 -5.47
N ASP A 29 -13.28 6.48 -5.78
CA ASP A 29 -14.27 5.57 -5.14
C ASP A 29 -13.81 4.10 -5.18
N GLU A 30 -13.20 3.67 -6.27
CA GLU A 30 -12.62 2.33 -6.42
C GLU A 30 -11.65 1.96 -5.27
N VAL A 31 -10.91 2.92 -4.73
CA VAL A 31 -9.99 2.66 -3.60
C VAL A 31 -10.76 2.24 -2.35
N THR A 32 -11.91 2.86 -2.12
CA THR A 32 -12.79 2.54 -0.99
C THR A 32 -13.44 1.17 -1.17
N GLU A 33 -13.93 0.87 -2.37
CA GLU A 33 -14.52 -0.43 -2.70
C GLU A 33 -13.50 -1.57 -2.57
N VAL A 34 -12.31 -1.39 -3.10
CA VAL A 34 -11.22 -2.39 -2.95
C VAL A 34 -10.82 -2.57 -1.49
N ARG A 35 -10.79 -1.49 -0.70
CA ARG A 35 -10.50 -1.59 0.73
C ARG A 35 -11.56 -2.43 1.46
N ALA A 36 -12.82 -2.28 1.12
CA ALA A 36 -13.92 -3.03 1.71
C ALA A 36 -13.76 -4.56 1.52
N LEU A 37 -13.18 -5.01 0.40
CA LEU A 37 -12.93 -6.44 0.16
C LEU A 37 -12.03 -7.08 1.24
N ALA A 38 -11.07 -6.31 1.78
CA ALA A 38 -10.14 -6.82 2.79
C ALA A 38 -10.85 -7.22 4.11
N PHE A 39 -12.05 -6.71 4.36
CA PHE A 39 -12.86 -7.01 5.53
C PHE A 39 -13.89 -8.11 5.31
N ARG A 40 -13.91 -8.70 4.10
CA ARG A 40 -14.91 -9.67 3.65
C ARG A 40 -14.30 -11.00 3.18
N TYR A 41 -13.03 -11.27 3.48
CA TYR A 41 -12.35 -12.49 3.00
C TYR A 41 -13.11 -13.81 3.29
N PRO A 42 -13.72 -14.03 4.49
CA PRO A 42 -14.51 -15.23 4.72
C PRO A 42 -15.69 -15.34 3.75
N GLU A 43 -16.45 -14.26 3.54
CA GLU A 43 -17.58 -14.22 2.60
C GLU A 43 -17.11 -14.46 1.15
N LEU A 44 -15.96 -13.87 0.76
CA LEU A 44 -15.41 -13.98 -0.60
C LEU A 44 -14.90 -15.39 -0.92
N LEU A 45 -14.52 -16.17 0.08
CA LEU A 45 -14.13 -17.58 -0.08
C LEU A 45 -15.32 -18.45 -0.50
N ASP A 46 -16.53 -18.10 -0.06
CA ASP A 46 -17.76 -18.85 -0.28
C ASP A 46 -18.67 -18.19 -1.36
N ALA A 47 -18.31 -16.99 -1.82
CA ALA A 47 -19.09 -16.25 -2.79
C ALA A 47 -19.21 -16.99 -4.13
N SER A 48 -20.38 -16.88 -4.77
CA SER A 48 -20.64 -17.40 -6.11
C SER A 48 -19.85 -16.64 -7.19
N ASP A 49 -19.72 -17.23 -8.36
CA ASP A 49 -19.08 -16.57 -9.51
C ASP A 49 -19.80 -15.27 -9.93
N ALA A 50 -21.14 -15.25 -9.79
CA ALA A 50 -21.93 -14.07 -10.13
C ALA A 50 -21.63 -12.90 -9.18
N GLU A 51 -21.58 -13.16 -7.88
CA GLU A 51 -21.22 -12.17 -6.87
C GLU A 51 -19.81 -11.62 -7.07
N LEU A 52 -18.82 -12.50 -7.29
CA LEU A 52 -17.44 -12.09 -7.51
C LEU A 52 -17.26 -11.24 -8.78
N ARG A 53 -18.03 -11.49 -9.87
CA ARG A 53 -17.95 -10.65 -11.08
C ARG A 53 -18.42 -9.22 -10.87
N GLY A 54 -19.24 -8.97 -9.85
CA GLY A 54 -19.72 -7.64 -9.48
C GLY A 54 -18.74 -6.85 -8.59
N LEU A 55 -17.60 -7.43 -8.22
CA LEU A 55 -16.62 -6.82 -7.31
C LEU A 55 -15.37 -6.34 -8.06
N PRO A 56 -14.66 -5.32 -7.53
CA PRO A 56 -13.42 -4.80 -8.13
C PRO A 56 -12.24 -5.76 -7.92
N ILE A 57 -12.30 -6.95 -8.52
CA ILE A 57 -11.25 -7.97 -8.50
C ILE A 57 -10.61 -8.11 -9.88
N ASP A 58 -9.29 -8.34 -9.92
CA ASP A 58 -8.51 -8.42 -11.17
C ASP A 58 -8.38 -9.86 -11.71
N LEU A 59 -8.90 -10.85 -10.99
CA LEU A 59 -8.81 -12.27 -11.37
C LEU A 59 -10.19 -12.84 -11.70
N PRO A 60 -10.28 -13.82 -12.63
CA PRO A 60 -11.49 -14.60 -12.80
C PRO A 60 -11.95 -15.23 -11.48
N PRO A 61 -13.27 -15.34 -11.20
CA PRO A 61 -13.81 -15.78 -9.91
C PRO A 61 -13.19 -17.05 -9.33
N ALA A 62 -13.06 -18.10 -10.12
CA ALA A 62 -12.45 -19.35 -9.68
C ALA A 62 -10.99 -19.15 -9.24
N ARG A 63 -10.19 -18.42 -10.05
CA ARG A 63 -8.80 -18.13 -9.72
C ARG A 63 -8.65 -17.22 -8.50
N TYR A 64 -9.58 -16.29 -8.31
CA TYR A 64 -9.60 -15.43 -7.13
C TYR A 64 -9.81 -16.25 -5.85
N ARG A 65 -10.83 -17.14 -5.83
CA ARG A 65 -11.07 -18.02 -4.69
C ARG A 65 -9.88 -18.95 -4.41
N ASP A 66 -9.29 -19.53 -5.44
CA ASP A 66 -8.11 -20.39 -5.28
C ASP A 66 -6.92 -19.63 -4.71
N GLN A 67 -6.71 -18.40 -5.18
CA GLN A 67 -5.66 -17.53 -4.64
C GLN A 67 -5.94 -17.15 -3.19
N LEU A 68 -7.17 -16.81 -2.84
CA LEU A 68 -7.55 -16.46 -1.48
C LEU A 68 -7.45 -17.66 -0.52
N ARG A 69 -7.81 -18.88 -0.95
CA ARG A 69 -7.57 -20.13 -0.19
C ARG A 69 -6.08 -20.35 0.08
N ARG A 70 -5.23 -20.20 -0.94
CA ARG A 70 -3.76 -20.28 -0.76
C ARG A 70 -3.25 -19.21 0.21
N THR A 71 -3.79 -18.00 0.15
CA THR A 71 -3.44 -16.93 1.09
C THR A 71 -3.81 -17.32 2.51
N ARG A 72 -5.00 -17.89 2.72
CA ARG A 72 -5.43 -18.41 4.03
C ARG A 72 -4.49 -19.51 4.56
N GLU A 73 -4.12 -20.47 3.72
CA GLU A 73 -3.24 -21.58 4.08
C GLU A 73 -1.81 -21.13 4.45
N HIS A 74 -1.30 -20.08 3.79
CA HIS A 74 0.09 -19.64 3.95
C HIS A 74 0.26 -18.41 4.85
N THR A 75 -0.84 -17.86 5.39
CA THR A 75 -0.81 -16.70 6.27
C THR A 75 -1.23 -17.12 7.68
N ASP A 76 -0.25 -17.26 8.55
CA ASP A 76 -0.42 -17.71 9.95
C ASP A 76 -1.35 -16.81 10.78
N ARG A 77 -1.68 -15.62 10.31
CA ARG A 77 -2.54 -14.63 10.95
C ARG A 77 -3.81 -14.34 10.14
N PHE A 78 -4.21 -15.24 9.24
CA PHE A 78 -5.35 -14.99 8.36
C PHE A 78 -6.65 -14.72 9.12
N ASP A 79 -6.94 -15.50 10.15
CA ASP A 79 -8.16 -15.33 10.95
C ASP A 79 -8.16 -14.00 11.71
N ALA A 80 -7.01 -13.58 12.25
CA ALA A 80 -6.86 -12.26 12.87
C ALA A 80 -6.96 -11.09 11.86
N LEU A 81 -6.60 -11.31 10.59
CA LEU A 81 -6.85 -10.34 9.52
C LEU A 81 -8.35 -10.24 9.17
N CYS A 82 -9.11 -11.34 9.31
CA CYS A 82 -10.55 -11.34 9.09
C CYS A 82 -11.30 -10.67 10.24
N ASP A 83 -10.85 -10.88 11.48
CA ASP A 83 -11.42 -10.29 12.69
C ASP A 83 -10.34 -9.51 13.48
N PRO A 84 -10.00 -8.30 13.02
CA PRO A 84 -9.00 -7.45 13.68
C PRO A 84 -9.54 -6.85 14.99
N ALA A 85 -8.63 -6.58 15.94
CA ALA A 85 -8.97 -5.87 17.18
C ALA A 85 -9.47 -4.43 16.90
N GLU A 86 -8.87 -3.77 15.91
CA GLU A 86 -9.25 -2.42 15.52
C GLU A 86 -9.26 -2.28 14.00
N ARG A 87 -10.21 -1.46 13.50
CA ARG A 87 -10.32 -1.05 12.09
C ARG A 87 -10.02 0.43 11.95
N ASP A 88 -9.32 0.79 10.89
CA ASP A 88 -8.93 2.17 10.57
C ASP A 88 -8.31 2.92 11.76
N ALA A 89 -7.44 2.22 12.51
CA ALA A 89 -6.76 2.73 13.69
C ALA A 89 -5.79 3.86 13.33
N PHE A 90 -5.97 5.04 13.95
CA PHE A 90 -5.02 6.13 13.81
C PHE A 90 -3.84 5.90 14.75
N LEU A 91 -2.66 5.65 14.19
CA LEU A 91 -1.42 5.41 14.92
C LEU A 91 -0.49 6.62 14.87
N SER A 92 0.06 7.00 16.02
CA SER A 92 0.97 8.14 16.16
C SER A 92 2.27 7.75 16.87
N GLY A 93 3.35 7.61 16.13
CA GLY A 93 4.67 7.29 16.65
C GLY A 93 5.58 8.50 16.76
N LYS A 94 6.80 8.31 17.28
CA LYS A 94 7.82 9.36 17.42
C LYS A 94 8.11 10.15 16.14
N ALA A 95 8.10 9.48 14.98
CA ALA A 95 8.54 10.07 13.70
C ALA A 95 7.45 10.13 12.64
N CYS A 96 6.41 9.32 12.77
CA CYS A 96 5.38 9.16 11.75
C CYS A 96 4.02 8.84 12.35
N ARG A 97 2.95 9.19 11.61
CA ARG A 97 1.56 8.96 11.98
C ARG A 97 0.72 8.59 10.76
N GLY A 98 -0.42 7.97 10.98
CA GLY A 98 -1.37 7.65 9.93
C GLY A 98 -2.30 6.51 10.30
N ILE A 99 -3.12 6.09 9.36
CA ILE A 99 -4.11 5.03 9.57
C ILE A 99 -3.51 3.68 9.20
N ALA A 100 -3.58 2.72 10.13
CA ALA A 100 -3.52 1.30 9.85
C ALA A 100 -4.95 0.80 9.61
N HIS A 101 -5.20 0.14 8.48
CA HIS A 101 -6.57 -0.32 8.17
C HIS A 101 -7.04 -1.41 9.13
N LYS A 102 -6.08 -2.16 9.70
CA LYS A 102 -6.35 -3.14 10.75
C LYS A 102 -5.20 -3.14 11.76
N VAL A 103 -5.54 -3.36 13.03
CA VAL A 103 -4.62 -3.80 14.07
C VAL A 103 -5.09 -5.18 14.52
N LEU A 104 -4.23 -6.19 14.42
CA LEU A 104 -4.59 -7.58 14.67
C LEU A 104 -4.66 -7.89 16.17
N GLN A 105 -5.51 -8.84 16.54
CA GLN A 105 -5.61 -9.39 17.90
C GLN A 105 -4.36 -10.22 18.26
N GLY A 106 -4.13 -10.47 19.54
CA GLY A 106 -2.95 -11.21 20.04
C GLY A 106 -1.71 -10.33 20.01
N PRO A 107 -0.54 -10.77 19.52
CA PRO A 107 0.55 -9.83 19.28
C PRO A 107 0.07 -8.75 18.31
N PRO A 108 0.04 -7.46 18.73
CA PRO A 108 -0.50 -6.43 17.86
C PRO A 108 0.38 -6.23 16.64
N GLU A 109 -0.20 -6.39 15.46
CA GLU A 109 0.47 -6.23 14.17
C GLU A 109 -0.42 -5.40 13.25
N PRO A 110 0.10 -4.32 12.63
CA PRO A 110 -0.72 -3.51 11.74
C PRO A 110 -0.84 -4.16 10.36
N SER A 111 -2.00 -4.00 9.73
CA SER A 111 -2.20 -4.34 8.33
C SER A 111 -2.67 -3.14 7.51
N LEU A 112 -2.16 -3.06 6.29
CA LEU A 112 -2.38 -1.97 5.36
C LEU A 112 -2.95 -2.53 4.05
N VAL A 113 -4.04 -1.95 3.59
CA VAL A 113 -4.73 -2.40 2.37
C VAL A 113 -4.29 -1.53 1.19
N SER A 114 -3.76 -2.17 0.15
CA SER A 114 -3.36 -1.53 -1.10
C SER A 114 -4.36 -1.89 -2.22
N PRO A 115 -4.85 -0.89 -2.99
CA PRO A 115 -5.72 -1.16 -4.14
C PRO A 115 -4.94 -1.68 -5.37
N GLY A 116 -3.61 -1.67 -5.32
CA GLY A 116 -2.77 -2.18 -6.41
C GLY A 116 -2.51 -3.69 -6.33
N THR A 117 -1.63 -4.18 -7.20
CA THR A 117 -1.18 -5.57 -7.24
C THR A 117 0.21 -5.74 -6.62
N PRO A 118 0.49 -6.88 -5.98
CA PRO A 118 1.83 -7.16 -5.43
C PRO A 118 2.84 -7.48 -6.54
N PRO A 119 4.15 -7.37 -6.26
CA PRO A 119 5.17 -7.99 -7.10
C PRO A 119 5.07 -9.51 -6.99
N LYS A 120 5.75 -10.23 -7.89
CA LYS A 120 5.81 -11.70 -7.87
C LYS A 120 6.19 -12.24 -6.48
N ASN A 121 7.18 -11.63 -5.84
CA ASN A 121 7.64 -11.99 -4.50
C ASN A 121 7.68 -10.77 -3.58
N GLY A 122 7.32 -10.95 -2.30
CA GLY A 122 7.36 -9.89 -1.28
C GLY A 122 6.36 -8.76 -1.54
N VAL A 123 6.80 -7.53 -1.27
CA VAL A 123 6.04 -6.30 -1.47
C VAL A 123 6.90 -5.25 -2.19
N TRP A 124 6.26 -4.27 -2.84
CA TRP A 124 6.97 -3.11 -3.39
C TRP A 124 7.68 -2.34 -2.28
N GLU A 125 8.83 -1.74 -2.56
CA GLU A 125 9.60 -0.96 -1.56
C GLU A 125 8.76 0.16 -0.91
N PRO A 126 7.93 0.93 -1.65
CA PRO A 126 7.02 1.90 -1.03
C PRO A 126 6.03 1.28 -0.03
N HIS A 127 5.53 0.08 -0.31
CA HIS A 127 4.64 -0.63 0.61
C HIS A 127 5.40 -1.20 1.82
N ALA A 128 6.65 -1.63 1.64
CA ALA A 128 7.50 -2.03 2.75
C ALA A 128 7.76 -0.85 3.71
N VAL A 129 8.06 0.34 3.18
CA VAL A 129 8.26 1.56 3.98
C VAL A 129 6.98 1.96 4.71
N TRP A 130 5.83 1.87 4.04
CA TRP A 130 4.51 2.12 4.66
C TRP A 130 4.23 1.17 5.83
N ALA A 131 4.46 -0.14 5.63
CA ALA A 131 4.31 -1.16 6.67
C ALA A 131 5.26 -0.94 7.85
N VAL A 132 6.52 -0.57 7.59
CA VAL A 132 7.49 -0.21 8.65
C VAL A 132 7.03 1.02 9.42
N ALA A 133 6.48 2.04 8.75
CA ALA A 133 5.96 3.24 9.41
C ALA A 133 4.83 2.89 10.38
N ALA A 134 3.85 2.09 9.95
CA ALA A 134 2.74 1.66 10.80
C ALA A 134 3.22 0.80 11.98
N ALA A 135 4.13 -0.17 11.74
CA ALA A 135 4.68 -0.99 12.81
C ALA A 135 5.47 -0.19 13.84
N LYS A 136 6.22 0.85 13.40
CA LYS A 136 6.96 1.73 14.31
C LYS A 136 6.04 2.63 15.14
N ALA A 137 4.94 3.10 14.57
CA ALA A 137 3.96 3.90 15.29
C ALA A 137 3.24 3.04 16.33
N LEU A 138 2.75 1.85 15.94
CA LEU A 138 2.10 0.92 16.85
C LEU A 138 3.04 0.46 17.99
N ALA A 139 4.31 0.19 17.67
CA ALA A 139 5.30 -0.16 18.68
C ALA A 139 5.58 0.99 19.67
N TRP A 140 5.48 2.23 19.22
CA TRP A 140 5.66 3.41 20.06
C TRP A 140 4.47 3.60 21.02
N GLU A 141 3.24 3.52 20.51
CA GLU A 141 2.03 3.68 21.33
C GLU A 141 1.84 2.56 22.35
N GLY A 142 2.10 1.31 21.93
CA GLY A 142 1.96 0.15 22.78
C GLY A 142 3.18 -0.15 23.66
N GLU A 143 4.24 0.68 23.60
CA GLU A 143 5.51 0.49 24.32
C GLU A 143 6.09 -0.92 24.19
N GLN A 144 5.80 -1.61 23.09
CA GLN A 144 6.22 -2.99 22.84
C GLN A 144 6.72 -3.18 21.41
N PRO A 145 7.69 -4.08 21.17
CA PRO A 145 8.24 -4.30 19.84
C PRO A 145 7.20 -4.95 18.91
N VAL A 146 7.03 -4.40 17.72
CA VAL A 146 6.26 -4.97 16.63
C VAL A 146 7.22 -5.61 15.62
N ALA A 147 7.15 -6.94 15.47
CA ALA A 147 8.11 -7.69 14.67
C ALA A 147 7.81 -7.65 13.17
N ARG A 148 6.54 -7.48 12.80
CA ARG A 148 6.07 -7.47 11.40
C ARG A 148 4.79 -6.65 11.25
N ALA A 149 4.46 -6.34 10.00
CA ALA A 149 3.20 -5.81 9.55
C ALA A 149 2.71 -6.60 8.35
N PHE A 150 1.48 -6.35 7.88
CA PHE A 150 0.95 -6.96 6.68
C PHE A 150 0.61 -5.90 5.63
N VAL A 151 0.70 -6.30 4.36
CA VAL A 151 0.13 -5.56 3.23
C VAL A 151 -0.82 -6.48 2.50
N GLU A 152 -2.06 -6.06 2.41
CA GLU A 152 -3.14 -6.77 1.74
C GLU A 152 -3.37 -6.20 0.35
N TYR A 153 -3.60 -7.08 -0.63
CA TYR A 153 -3.91 -6.77 -2.03
C TYR A 153 -5.24 -7.45 -2.40
N PRO A 154 -6.37 -6.89 -1.98
CA PRO A 154 -7.66 -7.57 -2.08
C PRO A 154 -8.10 -7.87 -3.51
N LYS A 155 -7.75 -7.02 -4.49
CA LYS A 155 -8.09 -7.23 -5.92
C LYS A 155 -7.62 -8.58 -6.47
N VAL A 156 -6.57 -9.13 -5.87
CA VAL A 156 -5.99 -10.42 -6.27
C VAL A 156 -5.98 -11.45 -5.14
N GLY A 157 -6.61 -11.17 -4.00
CA GLY A 157 -6.71 -12.09 -2.87
C GLY A 157 -5.36 -12.46 -2.23
N VAL A 158 -4.40 -11.53 -2.19
CA VAL A 158 -3.03 -11.77 -1.70
C VAL A 158 -2.74 -10.96 -0.45
N VAL A 159 -2.14 -11.60 0.55
CA VAL A 159 -1.57 -10.95 1.75
C VAL A 159 -0.06 -11.22 1.81
N ARG A 160 0.70 -10.24 2.20
CA ARG A 160 2.16 -10.33 2.36
C ARG A 160 2.62 -9.82 3.72
N ALA A 161 3.35 -10.66 4.44
CA ALA A 161 4.00 -10.26 5.70
C ALA A 161 5.28 -9.45 5.42
N VAL A 162 5.45 -8.36 6.16
CA VAL A 162 6.60 -7.44 6.09
C VAL A 162 7.32 -7.47 7.43
N ARG A 163 8.39 -8.26 7.56
CA ARG A 163 9.23 -8.33 8.76
C ARG A 163 10.06 -7.08 8.95
N MET A 164 10.29 -6.65 10.19
CA MET A 164 11.07 -5.45 10.54
C MET A 164 12.59 -5.70 10.47
N THR A 165 13.10 -6.00 9.27
CA THR A 165 14.55 -6.21 9.03
C THR A 165 15.34 -4.90 9.02
N GLY A 166 16.67 -5.00 9.23
CA GLY A 166 17.58 -3.84 9.15
C GLY A 166 17.48 -3.09 7.82
N GLY A 167 17.42 -3.81 6.69
CA GLY A 167 17.27 -3.20 5.36
C GLY A 167 15.99 -2.42 5.18
N ARG A 168 14.85 -2.92 5.68
CA ARG A 168 13.55 -2.22 5.64
C ARG A 168 13.52 -0.99 6.56
N LYS A 169 14.12 -1.11 7.76
CA LYS A 169 14.29 0.04 8.66
C LYS A 169 15.19 1.12 8.02
N ALA A 170 16.23 0.72 7.31
CA ALA A 170 17.09 1.66 6.55
C ALA A 170 16.33 2.33 5.39
N ALA A 171 15.47 1.60 4.67
CA ALA A 171 14.60 2.18 3.64
C ALA A 171 13.64 3.23 4.22
N PHE A 172 13.02 2.96 5.36
CA PHE A 172 12.21 3.95 6.10
C PHE A 172 13.04 5.20 6.45
N GLN A 173 14.27 5.06 6.93
CA GLN A 173 15.13 6.20 7.25
C GLN A 173 15.52 6.98 5.99
N ARG A 174 15.74 6.32 4.84
CA ARG A 174 15.95 7.01 3.56
C ARG A 174 14.73 7.83 3.16
N ALA A 175 13.53 7.24 3.21
CA ALA A 175 12.28 7.94 2.91
C ALA A 175 12.09 9.18 3.81
N LYS A 176 12.37 9.04 5.10
CA LYS A 176 12.32 10.15 6.06
C LYS A 176 13.27 11.29 5.65
N ARG A 177 14.55 10.99 5.35
CA ARG A 177 15.52 11.99 4.89
C ARG A 177 15.08 12.64 3.57
N THR A 178 14.50 11.88 2.65
CA THR A 178 13.94 12.42 1.41
C THR A 178 12.84 13.44 1.72
N LEU A 179 11.94 13.14 2.65
CA LEU A 179 10.87 14.07 3.08
C LEU A 179 11.42 15.35 3.71
N GLU A 180 12.47 15.24 4.51
CA GLU A 180 13.14 16.37 5.18
C GLU A 180 13.87 17.29 4.18
N ALA A 181 14.30 16.74 3.04
CA ALA A 181 15.06 17.46 2.03
C ALA A 181 14.19 18.09 0.92
N ILE A 182 12.86 17.90 0.94
CA ILE A 182 11.97 18.49 -0.07
C ILE A 182 11.66 19.94 0.31
N ASP A 183 12.30 20.87 -0.36
CA ASP A 183 12.09 22.33 -0.28
C ASP A 183 11.53 22.93 -1.58
N GLY A 184 11.49 22.15 -2.67
CA GLY A 184 10.98 22.49 -3.99
C GLY A 184 10.70 21.23 -4.80
N PRO A 185 10.38 21.34 -6.12
CA PRO A 185 10.08 20.19 -6.96
C PRO A 185 11.32 19.30 -7.15
N PRO A 186 11.35 18.07 -6.59
CA PRO A 186 12.51 17.18 -6.71
C PRO A 186 12.82 16.81 -8.18
N PRO A 187 14.03 16.33 -8.49
CA PRO A 187 14.38 15.87 -9.84
C PRO A 187 13.41 14.81 -10.36
N ARG A 188 13.13 14.83 -11.67
CA ARG A 188 12.31 13.82 -12.34
C ARG A 188 13.02 12.47 -12.35
N LEU A 189 12.23 11.39 -12.20
CA LEU A 189 12.72 10.07 -12.59
C LEU A 189 12.93 10.06 -14.12
N ARG A 190 14.07 9.54 -14.56
CA ARG A 190 14.35 9.38 -15.98
C ARG A 190 13.82 8.03 -16.45
N ASP A 191 13.16 8.01 -17.61
CA ASP A 191 12.70 6.79 -18.31
C ASP A 191 12.04 5.74 -17.43
N SER A 192 11.20 6.18 -16.49
CA SER A 192 10.52 5.30 -15.54
C SER A 192 9.11 4.96 -16.02
N PRO A 193 8.75 3.66 -16.10
CA PRO A 193 7.37 3.24 -16.40
C PRO A 193 6.31 3.85 -15.47
N LYS A 194 6.73 4.24 -14.25
CA LYS A 194 5.84 4.94 -13.29
C LYS A 194 5.31 6.27 -13.81
N CYS A 195 6.00 6.89 -14.78
CA CYS A 195 5.60 8.16 -15.34
C CYS A 195 4.50 8.04 -16.39
N GLU A 196 4.35 6.89 -17.03
CA GLU A 196 3.38 6.65 -18.12
C GLU A 196 1.93 6.74 -17.63
N SER A 197 1.67 6.25 -16.42
CA SER A 197 0.35 6.29 -15.76
C SER A 197 0.26 7.32 -14.63
N CYS A 198 1.20 8.27 -14.57
CA CYS A 198 1.22 9.26 -13.50
C CYS A 198 0.24 10.39 -13.79
N GLU A 199 -0.66 10.64 -12.85
CA GLU A 199 -1.64 11.74 -12.89
C GLU A 199 -1.02 13.14 -12.99
N TYR A 200 0.26 13.29 -12.62
CA TYR A 200 1.02 14.54 -12.69
C TYR A 200 2.02 14.55 -13.87
N ALA A 201 1.81 13.70 -14.88
CA ALA A 201 2.75 13.63 -16.01
C ALA A 201 2.89 14.95 -16.76
N SER A 202 1.78 15.71 -16.94
CA SER A 202 1.74 17.02 -17.57
C SER A 202 2.51 18.08 -16.77
N GLU A 203 2.19 18.22 -15.49
CA GLU A 203 2.83 19.18 -14.56
C GLU A 203 4.31 18.84 -14.35
N CYS A 204 4.61 17.54 -14.36
CA CYS A 204 5.99 17.06 -14.29
C CYS A 204 6.78 17.32 -15.59
N GLY A 205 6.12 17.65 -16.70
CA GLY A 205 6.74 17.84 -18.00
C GLY A 205 7.31 16.52 -18.57
N VAL A 206 6.70 15.40 -18.26
CA VAL A 206 7.03 14.11 -18.89
C VAL A 206 6.42 14.12 -20.28
N LYS A 207 7.28 14.02 -21.30
CA LYS A 207 6.81 13.77 -22.67
C LYS A 207 6.31 12.32 -22.70
N THR A 208 5.01 12.13 -22.65
CA THR A 208 4.42 10.84 -23.00
C THR A 208 4.73 10.56 -24.46
N ARG A 209 5.36 9.44 -24.77
CA ARG A 209 5.52 8.98 -26.15
C ARG A 209 4.12 8.64 -26.67
N SER A 210 3.44 9.61 -27.27
CA SER A 210 2.23 9.32 -28.03
C SER A 210 2.61 8.52 -29.29
N LEU A 211 1.72 7.64 -29.75
CA LEU A 211 1.89 6.95 -31.04
C LEU A 211 2.20 7.93 -32.19
N ARG A 212 1.68 9.18 -32.11
CA ARG A 212 2.02 10.27 -33.02
C ARG A 212 3.49 10.68 -33.01
N SER A 213 4.12 10.71 -31.81
CA SER A 213 5.55 11.05 -31.69
C SER A 213 6.48 9.91 -32.10
N LEU A 214 5.98 8.67 -32.14
CA LEU A 214 6.71 7.49 -32.66
C LEU A 214 6.63 7.39 -34.19
N LEU A 215 5.59 7.95 -34.80
CA LEU A 215 5.35 7.92 -36.25
C LEU A 215 5.82 9.17 -36.98
N GLY A 216 6.40 10.15 -36.29
CA GLY A 216 6.93 11.35 -36.88
C GLY A 216 5.87 12.26 -37.53
N LEU A 217 4.58 12.19 -37.08
CA LEU A 217 3.44 12.96 -37.59
C LEU A 217 3.10 14.10 -36.64
#